data_7137cc1a435d420b87518778809dd6e3
#
_entry.id   7137cc1a435d420b87518778809dd6e3
#
_cell.length_a   1.000
_cell.length_b   1.000
_cell.length_c   1.000
_cell.angle_alpha   90.00
_cell.angle_beta   90.00
_cell.angle_gamma   90.00
#
_symmetry.space_group_name_H-M   'P 1'
#
loop_
_entity.id
_entity.type
_entity.pdbx_description
1 polymer ?
#
loop_
_entity_poly.entity_id
_entity_poly.type
_entity_poly.pdbx_seq_one_letter_code
_entity_poly.pdbx_strand_id
1 'polypeptide(L)'
;MQVNSYDVELERLEERATARLLTAEVYDALAFEALYGHLAAKAKELRDASTVSKQILGSLRRAAAAIRSRSEYVASARDGLLIADQFEMLLDLIVIGEIPDDRRPGEPRII
;
A
#
# COMPACT_ATOMS: atom_id res chain seq x y z
N MET A 1 -18.95 -5.79 -16.82
CA MET A 1 -17.97 -5.06 -16.00
C MET A 1 -16.70 -5.85 -15.86
N GLN A 2 -15.58 -5.21 -16.02
CA GLN A 2 -14.30 -5.90 -15.90
C GLN A 2 -13.84 -5.94 -14.46
N VAL A 3 -13.48 -7.14 -14.02
CA VAL A 3 -13.01 -7.36 -12.64
C VAL A 3 -11.65 -6.69 -12.41
N ASN A 4 -10.85 -6.58 -13.46
CA ASN A 4 -9.48 -6.07 -13.38
C ASN A 4 -9.32 -4.74 -14.13
N SER A 5 -10.33 -3.88 -14.04
CA SER A 5 -10.25 -2.55 -14.63
C SER A 5 -9.09 -1.77 -14.03
N TYR A 6 -8.39 -1.02 -14.89
CA TYR A 6 -7.29 -0.18 -14.44
C TYR A 6 -7.81 0.93 -13.53
N ASP A 7 -7.17 1.12 -12.41
CA ASP A 7 -7.57 2.12 -11.42
C ASP A 7 -6.80 3.42 -11.66
N VAL A 8 -7.45 4.38 -12.30
CA VAL A 8 -6.85 5.67 -12.62
C VAL A 8 -6.60 6.50 -11.37
N GLU A 9 -7.48 6.39 -10.38
CA GLU A 9 -7.29 7.10 -9.11
C GLU A 9 -6.04 6.58 -8.38
N LEU A 10 -5.84 5.28 -8.40
CA LEU A 10 -4.64 4.68 -7.82
C LEU A 10 -3.37 5.18 -8.50
N GLU A 11 -3.41 5.32 -9.82
CA GLU A 11 -2.28 5.85 -10.58
C GLU A 11 -1.92 7.26 -10.13
N ARG A 12 -2.93 8.12 -9.94
CA ARG A 12 -2.71 9.49 -9.48
C ARG A 12 -2.10 9.53 -8.09
N LEU A 13 -2.60 8.67 -7.21
CA LEU A 13 -2.09 8.60 -5.84
C LEU A 13 -0.64 8.11 -5.82
N GLU A 14 -0.30 7.13 -6.66
CA GLU A 14 1.07 6.67 -6.79
C GLU A 14 2.00 7.77 -7.30
N GLU A 15 1.55 8.58 -8.24
CA GLU A 15 2.37 9.68 -8.76
C GLU A 15 2.67 10.71 -7.70
N ARG A 16 1.70 11.03 -6.88
CA ARG A 16 1.87 12.01 -5.81
C ARG A 16 2.76 11.51 -4.68
N ALA A 17 2.74 10.22 -4.42
CA ALA A 17 3.47 9.62 -3.32
C ALA A 17 4.77 8.95 -3.79
N THR A 18 4.63 7.78 -4.38
CA THR A 18 5.76 6.93 -4.74
C THR A 18 6.66 7.54 -5.81
N ALA A 19 6.07 7.97 -6.93
CA ALA A 19 6.86 8.49 -8.05
C ALA A 19 7.58 9.77 -7.65
N ARG A 20 6.92 10.64 -6.90
CA ARG A 20 7.53 11.90 -6.46
C ARG A 20 8.71 11.67 -5.52
N LEU A 21 8.59 10.67 -4.66
CA LEU A 21 9.71 10.31 -3.78
C LEU A 21 10.89 9.78 -4.59
N LEU A 22 10.61 8.93 -5.58
CA LEU A 22 11.67 8.34 -6.38
C LEU A 22 12.33 9.32 -7.34
N THR A 23 11.58 10.26 -7.91
CA THR A 23 12.11 11.18 -8.92
C THR A 23 12.58 12.52 -8.35
N ALA A 24 11.89 13.04 -7.34
CA ALA A 24 12.19 14.35 -6.77
C ALA A 24 12.75 14.26 -5.34
N GLU A 25 12.81 13.07 -4.78
CA GLU A 25 13.28 12.83 -3.41
C GLU A 25 12.47 13.61 -2.37
N VAL A 26 11.17 13.80 -2.65
CA VAL A 26 10.24 14.47 -1.74
C VAL A 26 9.36 13.42 -1.09
N TYR A 27 9.40 13.32 0.23
CA TYR A 27 8.51 12.47 0.99
C TYR A 27 7.30 13.29 1.41
N ASP A 28 6.14 12.98 0.85
CA ASP A 28 4.87 13.64 1.18
C ASP A 28 4.03 12.67 2.00
N ALA A 29 4.03 12.89 3.31
CA ALA A 29 3.33 11.99 4.24
C ALA A 29 1.84 11.90 3.94
N LEU A 30 1.18 13.03 3.64
CA LEU A 30 -0.24 13.03 3.33
C LEU A 30 -0.55 12.26 2.06
N ALA A 31 0.34 12.35 1.06
CA ALA A 31 0.17 11.60 -0.18
C ALA A 31 0.27 10.08 0.06
N PHE A 32 1.22 9.65 0.90
CA PHE A 32 1.33 8.24 1.23
C PHE A 32 0.16 7.75 2.08
N GLU A 33 -0.35 8.58 2.98
CA GLU A 33 -1.54 8.22 3.76
C GLU A 33 -2.77 8.07 2.87
N ALA A 34 -2.94 8.96 1.89
CA ALA A 34 -4.04 8.87 0.92
C ALA A 34 -3.91 7.61 0.06
N LEU A 35 -2.70 7.29 -0.37
CA LEU A 35 -2.43 6.06 -1.13
C LEU A 35 -2.78 4.83 -0.30
N TYR A 36 -2.34 4.79 0.94
CA TYR A 36 -2.66 3.68 1.84
C TYR A 36 -4.16 3.52 2.04
N GLY A 37 -4.86 4.63 2.30
CA GLY A 37 -6.31 4.60 2.50
C GLY A 37 -7.06 4.05 1.30
N HIS A 38 -6.65 4.44 0.10
CA HIS A 38 -7.26 3.94 -1.13
C HIS A 38 -7.04 2.43 -1.28
N LEU A 39 -5.81 1.97 -1.03
CA LEU A 39 -5.48 0.55 -1.14
C LEU A 39 -6.17 -0.28 -0.06
N ALA A 40 -6.30 0.24 1.15
CA ALA A 40 -7.03 -0.44 2.22
C ALA A 40 -8.51 -0.59 1.86
N ALA A 41 -9.11 0.43 1.26
CA ALA A 41 -10.50 0.36 0.80
C ALA A 41 -10.66 -0.70 -0.31
N LYS A 42 -9.70 -0.76 -1.23
CA LYS A 42 -9.70 -1.79 -2.28
C LYS A 42 -9.55 -3.18 -1.71
N ALA A 43 -8.75 -3.34 -0.66
CA ALA A 43 -8.58 -4.63 0.00
C ALA A 43 -9.91 -5.14 0.56
N LYS A 44 -10.73 -4.25 1.11
CA LYS A 44 -12.06 -4.63 1.59
C LYS A 44 -12.95 -5.14 0.47
N GLU A 45 -12.92 -4.48 -0.69
CA GLU A 45 -13.68 -4.88 -1.84
C GLU A 45 -13.21 -6.24 -2.41
N LEU A 46 -11.95 -6.57 -2.21
CA LEU A 46 -11.35 -7.80 -2.74
C LEU A 46 -11.32 -8.95 -1.75
N ARG A 47 -11.91 -8.78 -0.60
CA ARG A 47 -11.84 -9.76 0.49
C ARG A 47 -12.17 -11.18 0.06
N ASP A 48 -13.24 -11.34 -0.73
CA ASP A 48 -13.71 -12.65 -1.17
C ASP A 48 -13.32 -12.95 -2.63
N ALA A 49 -12.51 -12.09 -3.24
CA ALA A 49 -12.11 -12.28 -4.62
C ALA A 49 -11.03 -13.36 -4.72
N SER A 50 -11.12 -14.19 -5.74
CA SER A 50 -10.10 -15.21 -6.01
C SER A 50 -8.90 -14.66 -6.78
N THR A 51 -9.05 -13.47 -7.37
CA THR A 51 -7.99 -12.82 -8.15
C THR A 51 -7.82 -11.38 -7.68
N VAL A 52 -6.60 -10.88 -7.75
CA VAL A 52 -6.27 -9.52 -7.38
C VAL A 52 -5.46 -8.87 -8.49
N SER A 53 -5.77 -7.62 -8.77
CA SER A 53 -5.08 -6.85 -9.80
C SER A 53 -3.58 -6.73 -9.50
N LYS A 54 -2.76 -6.93 -10.53
CA LYS A 54 -1.32 -6.69 -10.41
C LYS A 54 -1.02 -5.22 -10.09
N GLN A 55 -1.87 -4.32 -10.52
CA GLN A 55 -1.72 -2.90 -10.22
C GLN A 55 -1.76 -2.68 -8.70
N ILE A 56 -2.71 -3.28 -8.02
CA ILE A 56 -2.84 -3.15 -6.56
C ILE A 56 -1.64 -3.75 -5.85
N LEU A 57 -1.29 -4.98 -6.18
CA LEU A 57 -0.15 -5.65 -5.56
C LEU A 57 1.15 -4.91 -5.83
N GLY A 58 1.34 -4.47 -7.06
CA GLY A 58 2.52 -3.70 -7.46
C GLY A 58 2.60 -2.36 -6.75
N SER A 59 1.46 -1.68 -6.58
CA SER A 59 1.42 -0.39 -5.91
C SER A 59 1.86 -0.50 -4.46
N LEU A 60 1.35 -1.50 -3.74
CA LEU A 60 1.74 -1.76 -2.35
C LEU A 60 3.23 -2.02 -2.23
N ARG A 61 3.75 -2.85 -3.10
CA ARG A 61 5.16 -3.22 -3.09
C ARG A 61 6.06 -2.04 -3.43
N ARG A 62 5.71 -1.28 -4.46
CA ARG A 62 6.50 -0.12 -4.88
C ARG A 62 6.53 0.97 -3.82
N ALA A 63 5.40 1.21 -3.14
CA ALA A 63 5.35 2.22 -2.09
C ALA A 63 6.29 1.86 -0.95
N ALA A 64 6.23 0.65 -0.45
CA ALA A 64 7.11 0.20 0.63
C ALA A 64 8.58 0.24 0.21
N ALA A 65 8.88 -0.27 -0.98
CA ALA A 65 10.25 -0.32 -1.48
C ALA A 65 10.84 1.09 -1.67
N ALA A 66 10.04 2.03 -2.18
CA ALA A 66 10.48 3.40 -2.39
C ALA A 66 10.86 4.07 -1.06
N ILE A 67 10.00 3.94 -0.07
CA ILE A 67 10.28 4.53 1.25
C ILE A 67 11.54 3.93 1.85
N ARG A 68 11.66 2.61 1.85
CA ARG A 68 12.82 1.94 2.44
C ARG A 68 14.11 2.32 1.73
N SER A 69 14.09 2.34 0.40
CA SER A 69 15.25 2.68 -0.40
C SER A 69 15.69 4.13 -0.15
N ARG A 70 14.76 5.07 -0.09
CA ARG A 70 15.09 6.49 0.09
C ARG A 70 15.37 6.85 1.55
N SER A 71 14.92 6.05 2.52
CA SER A 71 15.16 6.33 3.93
C SER A 71 16.64 6.33 4.30
N GLU A 72 17.49 5.74 3.46
CA GLU A 72 18.92 5.69 3.69
C GLU A 72 19.58 7.07 3.57
N TYR A 73 19.03 7.95 2.74
CA TYR A 73 19.65 9.26 2.50
C TYR A 73 18.69 10.43 2.42
N VAL A 74 17.37 10.18 2.39
CA VAL A 74 16.37 11.25 2.48
C VAL A 74 15.80 11.21 3.88
N ALA A 75 16.20 12.18 4.71
CA ALA A 75 15.84 12.15 6.14
C ALA A 75 14.32 12.08 6.36
N SER A 76 13.55 12.83 5.59
CA SER A 76 12.08 12.83 5.74
C SER A 76 11.45 11.47 5.38
N ALA A 77 12.09 10.68 4.53
CA ALA A 77 11.57 9.36 4.17
C ALA A 77 11.65 8.38 5.35
N ARG A 78 12.52 8.64 6.32
CA ARG A 78 12.59 7.81 7.54
C ARG A 78 11.29 7.88 8.32
N ASP A 79 10.57 8.99 8.23
CA ASP A 79 9.29 9.15 8.89
C ASP A 79 8.23 8.24 8.29
N GLY A 80 8.49 7.72 7.10
CA GLY A 80 7.58 6.82 6.40
C GLY A 80 7.80 5.34 6.67
N LEU A 81 8.80 4.97 7.49
CA LEU A 81 9.08 3.54 7.71
C LEU A 81 7.93 2.78 8.34
N LEU A 82 7.15 3.44 9.20
CA LEU A 82 5.97 2.80 9.78
C LEU A 82 4.91 2.53 8.72
N ILE A 83 4.65 3.49 7.83
CA ILE A 83 3.66 3.28 6.78
C ILE A 83 4.16 2.27 5.74
N ALA A 84 5.48 2.19 5.54
CA ALA A 84 6.05 1.15 4.68
C ALA A 84 5.73 -0.23 5.24
N ASP A 85 5.86 -0.42 6.55
CA ASP A 85 5.45 -1.67 7.21
C ASP A 85 3.97 -1.93 7.01
N GLN A 86 3.14 -0.89 7.08
CA GLN A 86 1.70 -1.03 6.88
C GLN A 86 1.35 -1.43 5.45
N PHE A 87 2.05 -0.90 4.44
CA PHE A 87 1.86 -1.32 3.06
C PHE A 87 2.20 -2.81 2.89
N GLU A 88 3.28 -3.25 3.50
CA GLU A 88 3.67 -4.67 3.41
C GLU A 88 2.68 -5.57 4.13
N MET A 89 2.20 -5.15 5.29
CA MET A 89 1.19 -5.90 6.01
C MET A 89 -0.10 -6.01 5.19
N LEU A 90 -0.52 -4.92 4.57
CA LEU A 90 -1.72 -4.93 3.75
C LEU A 90 -1.56 -5.88 2.57
N LEU A 91 -0.38 -5.89 1.96
CA LEU A 91 -0.08 -6.83 0.87
C LEU A 91 -0.25 -8.28 1.35
N ASP A 92 0.34 -8.61 2.50
CA ASP A 92 0.24 -9.95 3.06
C ASP A 92 -1.21 -10.33 3.35
N LEU A 93 -1.99 -9.40 3.92
CA LEU A 93 -3.39 -9.64 4.23
C LEU A 93 -4.22 -9.90 2.97
N ILE A 94 -3.96 -9.15 1.91
CA ILE A 94 -4.65 -9.37 0.63
C ILE A 94 -4.34 -10.76 0.09
N VAL A 95 -3.08 -11.17 0.15
CA VAL A 95 -2.65 -12.46 -0.37
C VAL A 95 -3.33 -13.62 0.37
N ILE A 96 -3.56 -13.47 1.67
CA ILE A 96 -4.23 -14.53 2.45
C ILE A 96 -5.74 -14.34 2.54
N GLY A 97 -6.30 -13.34 1.87
CA GLY A 97 -7.74 -13.12 1.82
C GLY A 97 -8.32 -12.45 3.04
N GLU A 98 -7.53 -11.61 3.70
CA GLU A 98 -7.98 -10.85 4.88
C GLU A 98 -7.93 -9.35 4.66
N ILE A 99 -8.51 -8.62 5.61
CA ILE A 99 -8.39 -7.16 5.68
C ILE A 99 -7.97 -6.80 7.10
N PRO A 100 -7.44 -5.59 7.32
CA PRO A 100 -6.98 -5.19 8.66
C PRO A 100 -8.04 -5.32 9.74
N ASP A 101 -9.30 -5.08 9.42
CA ASP A 101 -10.41 -5.16 10.36
C ASP A 101 -10.68 -6.58 10.87
N ASP A 102 -10.17 -7.60 10.18
CA ASP A 102 -10.37 -9.00 10.57
C ASP A 102 -9.44 -9.41 11.72
N ARG A 103 -8.43 -8.60 12.00
CA ARG A 103 -7.47 -8.88 13.06
C ARG A 103 -7.79 -8.10 14.30
N ARG A 104 -7.80 -8.79 15.44
CA ARG A 104 -8.03 -8.16 16.73
C ARG A 104 -6.75 -8.24 17.56
N PRO A 105 -6.37 -7.15 18.24
CA PRO A 105 -5.21 -7.17 19.11
C PRO A 105 -5.33 -8.25 20.18
N GLY A 106 -4.27 -9.00 20.39
CA GLY A 106 -4.20 -10.00 21.43
C GLY A 106 -4.81 -11.35 21.07
N GLU A 107 -5.45 -11.50 19.93
CA GLU A 107 -5.99 -12.78 19.51
C GLU A 107 -4.97 -13.51 18.63
N PRO A 108 -4.61 -14.76 18.97
CA PRO A 108 -3.72 -15.52 18.11
C PRO A 108 -4.44 -15.89 16.82
N ARG A 109 -3.70 -15.82 15.73
CA ARG A 109 -4.22 -16.19 14.45
C ARG A 109 -3.98 -17.68 14.22
N ILE A 110 -5.06 -18.39 13.91
CA ILE A 110 -5.00 -19.81 13.60
C ILE A 110 -5.09 -19.95 12.08
N ILE A 111 -4.11 -20.58 11.52
CA ILE A 111 -4.06 -20.81 10.09
C ILE A 111 -4.23 -22.28 9.79
#